data_a642a04f92c4149e33056223be7ee9c0
#
_entry.id   a642a04f92c4149e33056223be7ee9c0
#
_cell.length_a   1.000
_cell.length_b   1.000
_cell.length_c   1.000
_cell.angle_alpha   90.00
_cell.angle_beta   90.00
_cell.angle_gamma   90.00
#
_symmetry.space_group_name_H-M   'P 1'
#
loop_
_entity.id
_entity.type
_entity.pdbx_description
1 polymer ?
#
loop_
_entity_poly.entity_id
_entity_poly.type
_entity_poly.pdbx_seq_one_letter_code
_entity_poly.pdbx_strand_id
1 'polypeptide(L)'
;MLSIVLMNKRSILTAVLALGLGISALTGCATDSDSAHSYVTPKDVKTVERPIAQIDDSGIKVPEKRDLKIKLADSDKAAKWTIDVSDPTALEVGKSEKNIVTLHPLRALGEEDDPVTVTLTDPDGISTEITVVITPGAN
;
A
#
# COMPACT_ATOMS: atom_id res chain seq x y z
N MET A 1 17.44 -40.73 6.40
CA MET A 1 16.08 -40.68 5.86
C MET A 1 15.94 -39.41 5.02
N LEU A 2 15.92 -39.57 3.71
CA LEU A 2 15.76 -38.46 2.77
C LEU A 2 14.27 -38.31 2.47
N SER A 3 13.72 -37.14 2.79
CA SER A 3 12.39 -36.80 2.32
C SER A 3 12.51 -35.92 1.08
N ILE A 4 12.16 -36.50 -0.04
CA ILE A 4 12.10 -35.80 -1.31
C ILE A 4 10.72 -35.15 -1.41
N VAL A 5 10.70 -33.83 -1.39
CA VAL A 5 9.47 -33.08 -1.70
C VAL A 5 9.39 -32.90 -3.21
N LEU A 6 8.44 -33.57 -3.81
CA LEU A 6 8.14 -33.44 -5.23
C LEU A 6 7.46 -32.10 -5.49
N MET A 7 8.12 -31.23 -6.20
CA MET A 7 7.50 -30.03 -6.78
C MET A 7 6.64 -30.44 -7.98
N ASN A 8 5.37 -30.26 -7.84
CA ASN A 8 4.42 -30.53 -8.90
C ASN A 8 4.18 -29.25 -9.71
N LYS A 9 4.94 -29.11 -10.77
CA LYS A 9 4.70 -28.08 -11.79
C LYS A 9 3.53 -28.53 -12.67
N ARG A 10 2.40 -27.95 -12.50
CA ARG A 10 1.31 -28.07 -13.48
C ARG A 10 1.20 -26.75 -14.24
N SER A 11 1.83 -26.74 -15.39
CA SER A 11 1.54 -25.78 -16.45
C SER A 11 0.18 -26.08 -17.03
N ILE A 12 -0.73 -25.18 -16.90
CA ILE A 12 -1.96 -25.22 -17.67
C ILE A 12 -1.87 -24.12 -18.70
N LEU A 13 -1.56 -24.55 -19.90
CA LEU A 13 -1.64 -23.73 -21.09
C LEU A 13 -3.09 -23.78 -21.56
N THR A 14 -3.82 -22.72 -21.40
CA THR A 14 -5.13 -22.60 -22.03
C THR A 14 -5.06 -21.44 -23.02
N ALA A 15 -4.88 -21.80 -24.25
CA ALA A 15 -5.06 -20.89 -25.37
C ALA A 15 -6.56 -20.78 -25.67
N VAL A 16 -7.10 -19.62 -25.48
CA VAL A 16 -8.43 -19.30 -26.01
C VAL A 16 -8.25 -18.26 -27.10
N LEU A 17 -8.38 -18.74 -28.29
CA LEU A 17 -8.53 -17.90 -29.46
C LEU A 17 -10.00 -17.47 -29.52
N ALA A 18 -10.27 -16.23 -29.29
CA ALA A 18 -11.56 -15.65 -29.58
C ALA A 18 -11.37 -14.51 -30.57
N LEU A 19 -11.61 -14.82 -31.81
CA LEU A 19 -11.83 -13.80 -32.83
C LEU A 19 -13.19 -13.18 -32.58
N GLY A 20 -13.18 -11.98 -32.10
CA GLY A 20 -14.35 -11.13 -32.00
C GLY A 20 -14.08 -9.82 -32.69
N LEU A 21 -14.43 -9.74 -33.93
CA LEU A 21 -14.50 -8.47 -34.64
C LEU A 21 -15.73 -7.71 -34.13
N GLY A 22 -15.50 -6.89 -33.16
CA GLY A 22 -16.46 -5.89 -32.73
C GLY A 22 -15.91 -4.52 -32.96
N ILE A 23 -16.21 -3.97 -34.08
CA ILE A 23 -15.98 -2.58 -34.32
C ILE A 23 -17.06 -1.81 -33.58
N SER A 24 -16.78 -1.53 -32.37
CA SER A 24 -17.55 -0.53 -31.68
C SER A 24 -16.80 0.77 -31.81
N ALA A 25 -17.32 1.57 -32.61
CA ALA A 25 -16.89 2.94 -32.63
C ALA A 25 -17.27 3.54 -31.30
N LEU A 26 -16.35 3.50 -30.47
CA LEU A 26 -16.47 4.25 -29.28
C LEU A 26 -16.04 5.61 -29.53
N THR A 27 -16.93 6.30 -29.83
CA THR A 27 -16.84 7.65 -29.51
C THR A 27 -16.91 7.78 -28.06
N GLY A 28 -15.90 7.58 -27.65
CA GLY A 28 -15.88 7.65 -26.31
C GLY A 28 -15.57 8.88 -25.74
N CYS A 29 -16.11 9.39 -25.44
CA CYS A 29 -16.02 10.30 -24.70
C CYS A 29 -15.65 10.33 -23.52
N ALA A 30 -15.10 10.13 -23.37
CA ALA A 30 -14.63 10.21 -22.45
C ALA A 30 -14.30 10.98 -21.54
N THR A 31 -14.33 11.55 -21.53
CA THR A 31 -14.08 12.13 -20.93
C THR A 31 -13.88 12.48 -19.85
N ASP A 32 -13.58 12.66 -19.62
CA ASP A 32 -13.50 13.31 -18.82
C ASP A 32 -13.69 13.41 -17.65
N SER A 33 -14.04 12.97 -17.53
CA SER A 33 -14.34 12.67 -16.41
C SER A 33 -13.53 12.85 -15.37
N ASP A 34 -12.79 12.40 -15.49
CA ASP A 34 -11.82 12.52 -14.78
C ASP A 34 -11.66 13.63 -14.17
N SER A 35 -11.77 14.30 -14.79
CA SER A 35 -11.62 15.41 -14.36
C SER A 35 -12.19 15.69 -13.18
N ALA A 36 -13.00 15.17 -12.97
CA ALA A 36 -13.51 15.33 -11.84
C ALA A 36 -12.67 15.19 -10.72
N HIS A 37 -11.74 14.73 -10.84
CA HIS A 37 -10.91 14.70 -9.82
C HIS A 37 -10.52 16.03 -9.51
N SER A 38 -11.19 16.55 -8.77
CA SER A 38 -10.71 17.50 -7.93
C SER A 38 -9.55 16.96 -7.24
N TYR A 39 -8.55 17.04 -7.82
CA TYR A 39 -7.34 16.94 -7.19
C TYR A 39 -7.23 18.08 -6.24
N VAL A 40 -7.54 17.81 -5.08
CA VAL A 40 -6.99 18.56 -4.00
C VAL A 40 -5.53 18.71 -4.31
N THR A 41 -5.16 19.90 -4.60
CA THR A 41 -3.79 20.19 -4.97
C THR A 41 -2.90 19.57 -3.95
N PRO A 42 -1.94 18.84 -4.36
CA PRO A 42 -1.08 18.13 -3.43
C PRO A 42 -0.47 18.97 -2.33
N LYS A 43 -0.44 20.24 -2.49
CA LYS A 43 0.05 21.18 -1.48
C LYS A 43 -0.76 21.16 -0.18
N ASP A 44 -2.01 20.81 -0.26
CA ASP A 44 -2.90 20.90 0.89
C ASP A 44 -3.03 19.58 1.65
N VAL A 45 -2.56 18.49 1.06
CA VAL A 45 -2.64 17.18 1.68
C VAL A 45 -1.29 16.85 2.31
N LYS A 46 -1.20 17.06 3.59
CA LYS A 46 0.01 16.75 4.36
C LYS A 46 0.08 15.32 4.85
N THR A 47 -1.00 14.59 4.75
CA THR A 47 -1.09 13.22 5.26
C THR A 47 -1.80 12.31 4.28
N VAL A 48 -1.40 11.05 4.25
CA VAL A 48 -2.14 9.97 3.59
C VAL A 48 -2.76 9.13 4.70
N GLU A 49 -4.07 9.07 4.76
CA GLU A 49 -4.77 8.27 5.76
C GLU A 49 -5.40 7.03 5.11
N ARG A 50 -5.22 5.89 5.74
CA ARG A 50 -5.79 4.61 5.30
C ARG A 50 -6.30 3.80 6.49
N PRO A 51 -7.55 3.36 6.46
CA PRO A 51 -8.03 2.38 7.43
C PRO A 51 -7.31 1.04 7.23
N ILE A 52 -6.89 0.41 8.31
CA ILE A 52 -6.19 -0.88 8.25
C ILE A 52 -7.01 -1.94 7.51
N ALA A 53 -8.31 -1.92 7.65
CA ALA A 53 -9.22 -2.85 6.98
C ALA A 53 -9.33 -2.65 5.46
N GLN A 54 -8.81 -1.56 4.92
CA GLN A 54 -8.82 -1.24 3.50
C GLN A 54 -7.44 -1.37 2.84
N ILE A 55 -6.47 -1.83 3.59
CA ILE A 55 -5.14 -2.04 3.07
C ILE A 55 -5.08 -3.46 2.52
N ASP A 56 -4.73 -3.56 1.26
CA ASP A 56 -4.57 -4.83 0.55
C ASP A 56 -3.10 -5.08 0.18
N ASP A 57 -2.85 -6.18 -0.47
CA ASP A 57 -1.51 -6.60 -0.87
C ASP A 57 -0.86 -5.70 -1.92
N SER A 58 -1.58 -4.75 -2.49
CA SER A 58 -1.02 -3.82 -3.48
C SER A 58 -0.10 -2.77 -2.87
N GLY A 59 -0.14 -2.64 -1.57
CA GLY A 59 0.67 -1.69 -0.84
C GLY A 59 0.14 -0.25 -0.89
N ILE A 60 0.79 0.60 -0.14
CA ILE A 60 0.44 2.01 -0.03
C ILE A 60 1.56 2.86 -0.62
N LYS A 61 1.22 3.75 -1.52
CA LYS A 61 2.15 4.76 -2.04
C LYS A 61 2.04 6.04 -1.22
N VAL A 62 3.18 6.48 -0.71
CA VAL A 62 3.26 7.69 0.13
C VAL A 62 4.37 8.58 -0.38
N PRO A 63 4.12 9.86 -0.64
CA PRO A 63 5.18 10.82 -0.94
C PRO A 63 6.11 11.04 0.26
N GLU A 64 7.40 11.19 0.03
CA GLU A 64 8.42 11.34 1.07
C GLU A 64 8.18 12.46 2.08
N LYS A 65 7.42 13.47 1.71
CA LYS A 65 7.15 14.63 2.58
C LYS A 65 5.78 14.59 3.26
N ARG A 66 5.15 13.42 3.28
CA ARG A 66 3.82 13.26 3.83
C ARG A 66 3.76 12.12 4.81
N ASP A 67 3.11 12.35 5.91
CA ASP A 67 2.89 11.30 6.89
C ASP A 67 1.87 10.28 6.39
N LEU A 68 2.12 9.03 6.67
CA LEU A 68 1.15 7.97 6.52
C LEU A 68 0.46 7.72 7.86
N LYS A 69 -0.85 7.87 7.90
CA LYS A 69 -1.67 7.56 9.05
C LYS A 69 -2.49 6.30 8.79
N ILE A 70 -2.25 5.29 9.60
CA ILE A 70 -3.01 4.04 9.55
C ILE A 70 -4.04 4.08 10.66
N LYS A 71 -5.31 4.07 10.27
CA LYS A 71 -6.42 4.06 11.21
C LYS A 71 -6.77 2.63 11.58
N LEU A 72 -6.59 2.28 12.83
CA LEU A 72 -7.03 1.03 13.43
C LEU A 72 -8.53 1.08 13.70
N ALA A 73 -9.11 -0.03 14.17
CA ALA A 73 -10.50 -0.02 14.60
C ALA A 73 -10.74 1.00 15.72
N ASP A 74 -11.94 1.53 15.82
CA ASP A 74 -12.25 2.61 16.76
C ASP A 74 -12.10 2.19 18.25
N SER A 75 -12.19 0.89 18.52
CA SER A 75 -11.97 0.32 19.85
C SER A 75 -10.49 0.17 20.21
N ASP A 76 -9.61 0.25 19.24
CA ASP A 76 -8.20 -0.04 19.43
C ASP A 76 -7.45 1.17 19.96
N LYS A 77 -6.39 0.88 20.67
CA LYS A 77 -5.44 1.90 21.12
C LYS A 77 -4.09 1.63 20.45
N ALA A 78 -3.71 2.50 19.53
CA ALA A 78 -2.46 2.37 18.79
C ALA A 78 -1.22 2.24 19.71
N ALA A 79 -1.25 2.83 20.88
CA ALA A 79 -0.18 2.71 21.87
C ALA A 79 0.01 1.29 22.43
N LYS A 80 -0.93 0.39 22.19
CA LYS A 80 -0.82 -1.02 22.62
C LYS A 80 -0.36 -1.94 21.50
N TRP A 81 -0.24 -1.41 20.30
CA TRP A 81 0.23 -2.15 19.13
C TRP A 81 1.75 -2.06 19.05
N THR A 82 2.36 -3.13 18.61
CA THR A 82 3.78 -3.15 18.27
C THR A 82 3.93 -2.88 16.79
N ILE A 83 4.85 -1.99 16.44
CA ILE A 83 5.07 -1.57 15.06
C ILE A 83 6.53 -1.79 14.72
N ASP A 84 6.77 -2.67 13.76
CA ASP A 84 8.10 -2.96 13.23
C ASP A 84 8.21 -2.49 11.78
N VAL A 85 9.32 -1.87 11.45
CA VAL A 85 9.60 -1.34 10.12
C VAL A 85 10.85 -1.99 9.57
N SER A 86 10.78 -2.57 8.38
CA SER A 86 11.91 -3.29 7.77
C SER A 86 13.10 -2.39 7.44
N ASP A 87 12.84 -1.14 7.07
CA ASP A 87 13.90 -0.14 6.83
C ASP A 87 13.62 1.16 7.62
N PRO A 88 14.16 1.26 8.84
CA PRO A 88 13.97 2.45 9.66
C PRO A 88 14.74 3.67 9.15
N THR A 89 15.58 3.52 8.13
CA THR A 89 16.24 4.66 7.48
C THR A 89 15.38 5.32 6.41
N ALA A 90 14.38 4.61 5.92
CA ALA A 90 13.44 5.10 4.94
C ALA A 90 12.10 5.54 5.55
N LEU A 91 11.67 4.86 6.61
CA LEU A 91 10.38 5.09 7.24
C LEU A 91 10.51 5.00 8.78
N GLU A 92 10.08 6.03 9.47
CA GLU A 92 10.13 6.10 10.94
C GLU A 92 8.74 5.98 11.54
N VAL A 93 8.67 5.34 12.71
CA VAL A 93 7.43 5.29 13.48
C VAL A 93 7.28 6.58 14.28
N GLY A 94 6.26 7.34 13.97
CA GLY A 94 5.91 8.56 14.68
C GLY A 94 5.06 8.30 15.92
N LYS A 95 4.62 9.39 16.53
CA LYS A 95 3.78 9.32 17.70
C LYS A 95 2.39 8.79 17.34
N SER A 96 2.02 7.68 17.95
CA SER A 96 0.67 7.14 17.81
C SER A 96 -0.32 7.86 18.72
N GLU A 97 -1.49 8.15 18.21
CA GLU A 97 -2.56 8.84 18.94
C GLU A 97 -3.89 8.09 18.80
N LYS A 98 -4.54 7.84 19.92
CA LYS A 98 -5.82 7.10 19.95
C LYS A 98 -5.69 5.77 19.19
N ASN A 99 -6.42 5.64 18.09
CA ASN A 99 -6.40 4.50 17.19
C ASN A 99 -5.64 4.77 15.88
N ILE A 100 -4.74 5.73 15.87
CA ILE A 100 -3.97 6.11 14.68
C ILE A 100 -2.49 5.83 14.90
N VAL A 101 -1.91 5.04 14.02
CA VAL A 101 -0.48 4.84 13.90
C VAL A 101 0.04 5.83 12.87
N THR A 102 1.03 6.61 13.23
CA THR A 102 1.66 7.57 12.32
C THR A 102 3.03 7.09 11.91
N LEU A 103 3.31 7.14 10.61
CA LEU A 103 4.59 6.78 10.02
C LEU A 103 5.11 7.99 9.23
N HIS A 104 6.40 8.30 9.40
CA HIS A 104 7.06 9.42 8.75
C HIS A 104 8.03 8.91 7.70
N PRO A 105 7.77 9.10 6.41
CA PRO A 105 8.76 8.84 5.37
C PRO A 105 9.96 9.78 5.53
N LEU A 106 11.15 9.21 5.53
CA LEU A 106 12.40 9.94 5.70
C LEU A 106 13.12 10.21 4.37
N ARG A 107 12.94 9.29 3.41
CA ARG A 107 13.50 9.42 2.06
C ARG A 107 12.61 8.70 1.05
N ALA A 108 12.66 9.14 -0.19
CA ALA A 108 12.05 8.39 -1.28
C ALA A 108 12.84 7.10 -1.57
N LEU A 109 12.15 6.07 -2.03
CA LEU A 109 12.79 4.85 -2.50
C LEU A 109 13.23 5.03 -3.96
N GLY A 110 14.43 4.56 -4.27
CA GLY A 110 14.91 4.48 -5.64
C GLY A 110 14.31 3.30 -6.39
N GLU A 111 14.63 3.18 -7.67
CA GLU A 111 14.13 2.08 -8.51
C GLU A 111 14.67 0.71 -8.08
N GLU A 112 15.81 0.69 -7.41
CA GLU A 112 16.45 -0.54 -6.93
C GLU A 112 16.16 -0.83 -5.46
N ASP A 113 15.47 0.07 -4.77
CA ASP A 113 15.10 -0.13 -3.38
C ASP A 113 13.87 -1.02 -3.26
N ASP A 114 13.91 -1.95 -2.33
CA ASP A 114 12.74 -2.73 -2.00
C ASP A 114 11.69 -1.87 -1.25
N PRO A 115 10.41 -2.15 -1.43
CA PRO A 115 9.37 -1.52 -0.63
C PRO A 115 9.58 -1.78 0.87
N VAL A 116 9.20 -0.81 1.69
CA VAL A 116 9.29 -0.97 3.14
C VAL A 116 8.11 -1.79 3.63
N THR A 117 8.40 -2.86 4.35
CA THR A 117 7.38 -3.65 5.04
C THR A 117 7.18 -3.11 6.45
N VAL A 118 5.94 -2.85 6.81
CA VAL A 118 5.53 -2.45 8.15
C VAL A 118 4.68 -3.56 8.74
N THR A 119 5.13 -4.12 9.84
CA THR A 119 4.40 -5.14 10.58
C THR A 119 3.71 -4.52 11.78
N LEU A 120 2.41 -4.59 11.81
CA LEU A 120 1.56 -4.13 12.90
C LEU A 120 1.07 -5.34 13.69
N THR A 121 1.47 -5.46 14.94
CA THR A 121 1.05 -6.56 15.81
C THR A 121 0.11 -6.02 16.88
N ASP A 122 -1.08 -6.58 16.95
CA ASP A 122 -2.07 -6.20 17.94
C ASP A 122 -1.74 -6.74 19.34
N PRO A 123 -2.47 -6.32 20.39
CA PRO A 123 -2.24 -6.82 21.76
C PRO A 123 -2.46 -8.31 21.94
N ASP A 124 -3.18 -8.96 21.04
CA ASP A 124 -3.44 -10.40 21.07
C ASP A 124 -2.37 -11.21 20.33
N GLY A 125 -1.41 -10.52 19.69
CA GLY A 125 -0.30 -11.12 18.99
C GLY A 125 -0.58 -11.42 17.52
N ILE A 126 -1.65 -10.90 16.96
CA ILE A 126 -1.98 -11.04 15.54
C ILE A 126 -1.24 -9.95 14.76
N SER A 127 -0.47 -10.37 13.77
CA SER A 127 0.32 -9.47 12.95
C SER A 127 -0.32 -9.23 11.59
N THR A 128 -0.28 -7.99 11.14
CA THR A 128 -0.68 -7.56 9.81
C THR A 128 0.52 -6.88 9.14
N GLU A 129 0.89 -7.34 7.96
CA GLU A 129 1.98 -6.75 7.18
C GLU A 129 1.42 -5.80 6.13
N ILE A 130 2.07 -4.67 5.98
CA ILE A 130 1.71 -3.63 5.03
C ILE A 130 2.94 -3.26 4.22
N THR A 131 2.79 -3.23 2.92
CA THR A 131 3.85 -2.78 2.01
C THR A 131 3.72 -1.28 1.78
N VAL A 132 4.78 -0.53 1.99
CA VAL A 132 4.83 0.92 1.80
C VAL A 132 5.88 1.28 0.74
N VAL A 133 5.43 1.97 -0.30
CA VAL A 133 6.30 2.50 -1.34
C VAL A 133 6.40 4.01 -1.17
N ILE A 134 7.58 4.50 -0.85
CA ILE A 134 7.82 5.93 -0.65
C ILE A 134 8.24 6.53 -1.97
N THR A 135 7.42 7.42 -2.50
CA THR A 135 7.67 8.08 -3.78
C THR A 135 8.31 9.45 -3.57
N PRO A 136 9.07 9.96 -4.54
CA PRO A 136 9.54 11.33 -4.48
C PRO A 136 8.37 12.29 -4.30
N GLY A 137 8.54 13.24 -3.41
CA GLY A 137 7.54 14.27 -3.21
C GLY A 137 7.44 15.16 -4.44
N ALA A 138 6.24 15.50 -4.85
CA ALA A 138 6.05 16.55 -5.84
C ALA A 138 6.42 17.90 -5.24
N ASN A 139 7.28 18.62 -5.91
CA ASN A 139 7.64 19.98 -5.56
C ASN A 139 6.50 20.96 -5.82
#